data_5ee9dd672891746682e0c723233fbb38
#
_entry.id   5ee9dd672891746682e0c723233fbb38
#
_cell.length_a   1.000
_cell.length_b   1.000
_cell.length_c   1.000
_cell.angle_alpha   90.00
_cell.angle_beta   90.00
_cell.angle_gamma   90.00
#
_symmetry.space_group_name_H-M   'P 1'
#
loop_
_entity.id
_entity.type
_entity.pdbx_description
1 polymer ?
#
loop_
_entity_poly.entity_id
_entity_poly.type
_entity_poly.pdbx_seq_one_letter_code
_entity_poly.pdbx_strand_id
1 'polypeptide(L)'
;MSRLDELIQEYCPDGVEYKTLGEIATDVFRGSGIKRDQVTEDGIPCVRYGEIYTTYGIWFDSCVSHTRLEYVQSPKYFSHGDILFAITGESVEDIAKSSAYVGNDDCLAGGDIVVLKHNENPKYLSYALATKEARRQKSAGKVKSKVVHSSVPAIKAIRIPVPPL
;
A
#
# COMPACT_ATOMS: atom_id res chain seq x y z
N MET A 1 -7.55 18.91 13.53
CA MET A 1 -8.12 17.56 13.62
C MET A 1 -8.47 17.07 12.21
N SER A 2 -8.08 15.84 11.84
CA SER A 2 -8.45 15.31 10.55
C SER A 2 -9.90 14.84 10.52
N ARG A 3 -10.48 14.66 9.34
CA ARG A 3 -11.84 14.10 9.20
C ARG A 3 -11.94 12.72 9.86
N LEU A 4 -10.85 11.94 9.81
CA LEU A 4 -10.80 10.65 10.49
C LEU A 4 -10.93 10.81 12.01
N ASP A 5 -10.20 11.78 12.60
CA ASP A 5 -10.27 12.04 14.03
C ASP A 5 -11.68 12.44 14.45
N GLU A 6 -12.34 13.29 13.67
CA GLU A 6 -13.73 13.68 13.91
C GLU A 6 -14.68 12.48 13.90
N LEU A 7 -14.54 11.61 12.91
CA LEU A 7 -15.37 10.40 12.80
C LEU A 7 -15.11 9.42 13.93
N ILE A 8 -13.86 9.28 14.38
CA ILE A 8 -13.52 8.45 15.53
C ILE A 8 -14.20 8.98 16.79
N GLN A 9 -14.16 10.30 17.01
CA GLN A 9 -14.83 10.91 18.16
C GLN A 9 -16.35 10.71 18.11
N GLU A 10 -16.94 10.83 16.93
CA GLU A 10 -18.38 10.67 16.74
C GLU A 10 -18.86 9.23 16.94
N TYR A 11 -18.18 8.27 16.30
CA TYR A 11 -18.62 6.87 16.27
C TYR A 11 -17.92 5.96 17.28
N CYS A 12 -16.84 6.40 17.87
CA CYS A 12 -16.09 5.65 18.89
C CYS A 12 -15.85 6.52 20.11
N PRO A 13 -16.93 6.97 20.81
CA PRO A 13 -16.76 7.93 21.93
C PRO A 13 -15.94 7.37 23.09
N ASP A 14 -15.88 6.05 23.26
CA ASP A 14 -15.07 5.39 24.29
C ASP A 14 -13.63 5.14 23.83
N GLY A 15 -13.25 5.68 22.67
CA GLY A 15 -11.93 5.53 22.10
C GLY A 15 -11.81 4.44 21.06
N VAL A 16 -10.67 4.37 20.42
CA VAL A 16 -10.36 3.38 19.40
C VAL A 16 -8.98 2.78 19.70
N GLU A 17 -8.84 1.48 19.46
CA GLU A 17 -7.58 0.81 19.65
C GLU A 17 -6.62 1.14 18.50
N TYR A 18 -5.36 1.49 18.82
CA TYR A 18 -4.30 1.68 17.84
C TYR A 18 -3.50 0.39 17.73
N LYS A 19 -3.34 -0.08 16.50
CA LYS A 19 -2.57 -1.30 16.21
C LYS A 19 -1.52 -1.01 15.15
N THR A 20 -0.41 -1.74 15.20
CA THR A 20 0.57 -1.72 14.11
C THR A 20 0.03 -2.50 12.92
N LEU A 21 0.50 -2.16 11.73
CA LEU A 21 0.15 -2.94 10.54
C LEU A 21 0.62 -4.39 10.66
N GLY A 22 1.77 -4.61 11.32
CA GLY A 22 2.27 -5.96 11.58
C GLY A 22 1.32 -6.81 12.43
N GLU A 23 0.61 -6.19 13.38
CA GLU A 23 -0.36 -6.89 14.23
C GLU A 23 -1.62 -7.30 13.47
N ILE A 24 -2.09 -6.47 12.52
CA ILE A 24 -3.31 -6.75 11.76
C ILE A 24 -3.06 -7.54 10.48
N ALA A 25 -1.80 -7.63 10.04
CA ALA A 25 -1.44 -8.32 8.80
C ALA A 25 -1.57 -9.83 8.94
N THR A 26 -2.11 -10.48 7.93
CA THR A 26 -2.05 -11.94 7.78
C THR A 26 -0.80 -12.34 6.99
N ASP A 27 -0.29 -11.46 6.14
CA ASP A 27 0.97 -11.65 5.42
C ASP A 27 1.48 -10.28 4.94
N VAL A 28 2.79 -10.13 4.85
CA VAL A 28 3.45 -8.93 4.31
C VAL A 28 4.66 -9.37 3.51
N PHE A 29 4.74 -8.97 2.25
CA PHE A 29 5.85 -9.36 1.37
C PHE A 29 6.13 -8.30 0.31
N ARG A 30 7.34 -8.37 -0.28
CA ARG A 30 7.71 -7.54 -1.42
C ARG A 30 7.30 -8.23 -2.72
N GLY A 31 6.93 -7.41 -3.72
CA GLY A 31 6.69 -7.87 -5.06
C GLY A 31 7.97 -8.30 -5.79
N SER A 32 7.83 -8.76 -7.00
CA SER A 32 8.93 -9.20 -7.87
C SER A 32 9.08 -8.24 -9.04
N GLY A 33 10.31 -7.90 -9.40
CA GLY A 33 10.61 -6.88 -10.40
C GLY A 33 9.93 -7.11 -11.74
N ILE A 34 9.28 -6.06 -12.24
CA ILE A 34 8.71 -5.99 -13.58
C ILE A 34 9.32 -4.76 -14.24
N LYS A 35 10.15 -4.99 -15.24
CA LYS A 35 10.84 -3.90 -15.95
C LYS A 35 9.88 -3.16 -16.86
N ARG A 36 10.19 -1.90 -17.15
CA ARG A 36 9.36 -1.06 -18.02
C ARG A 36 9.12 -1.69 -19.39
N ASP A 37 10.13 -2.35 -19.97
CA ASP A 37 10.04 -3.01 -21.27
C ASP A 37 9.32 -4.38 -21.21
N GLN A 38 8.95 -4.84 -20.01
CA GLN A 38 8.18 -6.07 -19.80
C GLN A 38 6.68 -5.81 -19.65
N VAL A 39 6.26 -4.55 -19.68
CA VAL A 39 4.84 -4.19 -19.65
C VAL A 39 4.25 -4.41 -21.04
N THR A 40 3.11 -5.12 -21.09
CA THR A 40 2.42 -5.51 -22.33
C THR A 40 1.01 -4.93 -22.36
N GLU A 41 0.37 -4.94 -23.55
CA GLU A 41 -1.02 -4.48 -23.70
C GLU A 41 -2.01 -5.46 -23.09
N ASP A 42 -1.71 -6.73 -23.19
CA ASP A 42 -2.52 -7.83 -22.65
C ASP A 42 -1.66 -8.72 -21.77
N GLY A 43 -2.29 -9.59 -21.00
CA GLY A 43 -1.61 -10.53 -20.14
C GLY A 43 -2.15 -10.47 -18.72
N ILE A 44 -1.30 -10.78 -17.74
CA ILE A 44 -1.69 -10.73 -16.33
C ILE A 44 -1.66 -9.29 -15.84
N PRO A 45 -2.73 -8.79 -15.21
CA PRO A 45 -2.72 -7.46 -14.61
C PRO A 45 -1.57 -7.32 -13.60
N CYS A 46 -0.91 -6.18 -13.62
CA CYS A 46 0.20 -5.92 -12.71
C CYS A 46 0.27 -4.45 -12.32
N VAL A 47 0.98 -4.18 -11.22
CA VAL A 47 1.25 -2.82 -10.75
C VAL A 47 2.75 -2.64 -10.59
N ARG A 48 3.27 -1.54 -11.13
CA ARG A 48 4.63 -1.05 -10.87
C ARG A 48 4.55 0.10 -9.86
N TYR A 49 5.57 0.26 -9.02
CA TYR A 49 5.51 1.20 -7.89
C TYR A 49 5.22 2.65 -8.32
N GLY A 50 5.72 3.08 -9.49
CA GLY A 50 5.48 4.43 -10.00
C GLY A 50 4.00 4.72 -10.24
N GLU A 51 3.21 3.72 -10.57
CA GLU A 51 1.77 3.87 -10.83
C GLU A 51 0.99 4.18 -9.54
N ILE A 52 1.50 3.76 -8.37
CA ILE A 52 0.90 4.11 -7.09
C ILE A 52 1.01 5.62 -6.85
N TYR A 53 2.11 6.23 -7.28
CA TYR A 53 2.29 7.68 -7.16
C TYR A 53 1.49 8.48 -8.18
N THR A 54 1.35 7.98 -9.41
CA THR A 54 0.87 8.78 -10.55
C THR A 54 -0.54 8.43 -11.01
N THR A 55 -0.99 7.21 -10.80
CA THR A 55 -2.21 6.69 -11.44
C THR A 55 -3.31 6.35 -10.45
N TYR A 56 -2.99 5.64 -9.37
CA TYR A 56 -3.98 5.16 -8.43
C TYR A 56 -4.17 6.13 -7.27
N GLY A 57 -5.42 6.20 -6.77
CA GLY A 57 -5.77 7.01 -5.61
C GLY A 57 -5.77 6.19 -4.31
N ILE A 58 -6.74 6.46 -3.45
CA ILE A 58 -6.90 5.75 -2.18
C ILE A 58 -7.19 4.26 -2.42
N TRP A 59 -7.93 3.96 -3.48
CA TRP A 59 -8.22 2.58 -3.89
C TRP A 59 -8.33 2.50 -5.42
N PHE A 60 -8.22 1.29 -5.94
CA PHE A 60 -8.40 1.01 -7.35
C PHE A 60 -8.98 -0.39 -7.53
N ASP A 61 -9.64 -0.64 -8.65
CA ASP A 61 -10.32 -1.90 -8.95
C ASP A 61 -9.87 -2.57 -10.24
N SER A 62 -9.00 -1.90 -10.99
CA SER A 62 -8.43 -2.46 -12.22
C SER A 62 -7.02 -1.93 -12.42
N CYS A 63 -6.17 -2.74 -13.02
CA CYS A 63 -4.78 -2.38 -13.32
C CYS A 63 -4.69 -1.79 -14.72
N VAL A 64 -3.92 -0.71 -14.87
CA VAL A 64 -3.65 -0.09 -16.18
C VAL A 64 -2.55 -0.81 -16.94
N SER A 65 -1.75 -1.64 -16.25
CA SER A 65 -0.61 -2.35 -16.84
C SER A 65 -0.82 -3.85 -16.76
N HIS A 66 -0.18 -4.55 -17.70
CA HIS A 66 -0.18 -6.01 -17.79
C HIS A 66 1.23 -6.48 -18.10
N THR A 67 1.51 -7.74 -17.81
CA THR A 67 2.78 -8.38 -18.18
C THR A 67 2.57 -9.84 -18.47
N ARG A 68 3.63 -10.51 -18.93
CA ARG A 68 3.59 -11.95 -19.14
C ARG A 68 4.26 -12.66 -17.97
N LEU A 69 3.67 -13.75 -17.52
CA LEU A 69 4.18 -14.51 -16.39
C LEU A 69 5.62 -14.97 -16.60
N GLU A 70 5.97 -15.33 -17.82
CA GLU A 70 7.31 -15.76 -18.21
C GLU A 70 8.40 -14.70 -18.01
N TYR A 71 8.02 -13.42 -17.91
CA TYR A 71 8.96 -12.32 -17.66
C TYR A 71 9.28 -12.12 -16.19
N VAL A 72 8.48 -12.71 -15.29
CA VAL A 72 8.55 -12.43 -13.86
C VAL A 72 9.17 -13.62 -13.12
N GLN A 73 10.31 -13.36 -12.45
CA GLN A 73 10.93 -14.36 -11.58
C GLN A 73 10.22 -14.33 -10.22
N SER A 74 9.86 -15.47 -9.69
CA SER A 74 9.20 -15.58 -8.39
C SER A 74 7.96 -14.66 -8.28
N PRO A 75 6.93 -14.89 -9.12
CA PRO A 75 5.76 -14.01 -9.13
C PRO A 75 5.11 -13.87 -7.76
N LYS A 76 4.73 -12.63 -7.41
CA LYS A 76 4.03 -12.29 -6.17
C LYS A 76 2.69 -11.68 -6.51
N TYR A 77 1.63 -12.31 -6.03
CA TYR A 77 0.26 -11.90 -6.34
C TYR A 77 -0.35 -11.11 -5.22
N PHE A 78 -1.13 -10.11 -5.59
CA PHE A 78 -2.06 -9.45 -4.68
C PHE A 78 -3.48 -9.68 -5.20
N SER A 79 -4.45 -9.54 -4.30
CA SER A 79 -5.86 -9.82 -4.58
C SER A 79 -6.76 -8.85 -3.84
N HIS A 80 -8.08 -9.04 -3.97
CA HIS A 80 -9.06 -8.15 -3.36
C HIS A 80 -8.78 -7.90 -1.88
N GLY A 81 -8.75 -6.64 -1.50
CA GLY A 81 -8.55 -6.18 -0.13
C GLY A 81 -7.11 -5.83 0.23
N ASP A 82 -6.14 -6.27 -0.54
CA ASP A 82 -4.73 -6.04 -0.23
C ASP A 82 -4.37 -4.55 -0.34
N ILE A 83 -3.45 -4.11 0.51
CA ILE A 83 -2.88 -2.76 0.45
C ILE A 83 -1.50 -2.84 -0.18
N LEU A 84 -1.26 -1.97 -1.16
CA LEU A 84 0.04 -1.86 -1.83
C LEU A 84 0.75 -0.59 -1.37
N PHE A 85 2.03 -0.71 -1.05
CA PHE A 85 2.89 0.41 -0.65
C PHE A 85 4.04 0.55 -1.63
N ALA A 86 4.23 1.76 -2.16
CA ALA A 86 5.41 2.07 -2.97
C ALA A 86 6.58 2.39 -2.03
N ILE A 87 7.56 1.50 -1.95
CA ILE A 87 8.68 1.63 -0.99
C ILE A 87 9.92 2.29 -1.59
N THR A 88 9.83 2.78 -2.81
CA THR A 88 10.86 3.58 -3.48
C THR A 88 10.20 4.85 -4.01
N GLY A 89 10.84 5.98 -3.88
CA GLY A 89 10.29 7.25 -4.36
C GLY A 89 11.33 8.35 -4.39
N GLU A 90 10.93 9.52 -4.88
CA GLU A 90 11.78 10.70 -5.02
C GLU A 90 11.54 11.73 -3.91
N SER A 91 10.51 11.57 -3.10
CA SER A 91 10.09 12.51 -2.07
C SER A 91 9.99 11.84 -0.72
N VAL A 92 10.57 12.47 0.31
CA VAL A 92 10.44 11.99 1.69
C VAL A 92 8.98 12.08 2.14
N GLU A 93 8.27 13.13 1.75
CA GLU A 93 6.88 13.33 2.16
C GLU A 93 5.93 12.27 1.59
N ASP A 94 6.22 11.75 0.41
CA ASP A 94 5.34 10.81 -0.30
C ASP A 94 5.78 9.35 -0.20
N ILE A 95 6.88 9.07 0.48
CA ILE A 95 7.40 7.70 0.60
C ILE A 95 6.35 6.77 1.21
N ALA A 96 6.31 5.55 0.73
CA ALA A 96 5.37 4.52 1.14
C ALA A 96 3.90 4.90 0.88
N LYS A 97 3.66 5.73 -0.15
CA LYS A 97 2.29 5.99 -0.61
C LYS A 97 1.59 4.66 -0.84
N SER A 98 0.34 4.56 -0.43
CA SER A 98 -0.41 3.32 -0.44
C SER A 98 -1.73 3.44 -1.19
N SER A 99 -2.22 2.30 -1.68
CA SER A 99 -3.50 2.20 -2.35
C SER A 99 -4.09 0.82 -2.08
N ALA A 100 -5.40 0.74 -1.88
CA ALA A 100 -6.10 -0.52 -1.68
C ALA A 100 -6.59 -1.07 -3.00
N TYR A 101 -6.37 -2.35 -3.25
CA TYR A 101 -6.95 -3.03 -4.40
C TYR A 101 -8.29 -3.64 -4.01
N VAL A 102 -9.33 -3.27 -4.73
CA VAL A 102 -10.71 -3.76 -4.49
C VAL A 102 -11.31 -4.43 -5.73
N GLY A 103 -10.49 -4.78 -6.71
CA GLY A 103 -10.91 -5.57 -7.87
C GLY A 103 -11.02 -7.05 -7.56
N ASN A 104 -11.33 -7.85 -8.57
CA ASN A 104 -11.61 -9.28 -8.40
C ASN A 104 -10.56 -10.20 -9.04
N ASP A 105 -9.51 -9.64 -9.64
CA ASP A 105 -8.47 -10.43 -10.29
C ASP A 105 -7.29 -10.65 -9.33
N ASP A 106 -6.55 -11.74 -9.55
CA ASP A 106 -5.24 -11.92 -8.96
C ASP A 106 -4.23 -11.20 -9.86
N CYS A 107 -3.51 -10.25 -9.28
CA CYS A 107 -2.61 -9.35 -10.01
C CYS A 107 -1.18 -9.50 -9.52
N LEU A 108 -0.22 -9.17 -10.37
CA LEU A 108 1.20 -9.24 -10.01
C LEU A 108 1.68 -7.92 -9.42
N ALA A 109 2.35 -8.00 -8.27
CA ALA A 109 3.02 -6.86 -7.66
C ALA A 109 4.45 -6.77 -8.19
N GLY A 110 4.80 -5.60 -8.71
CA GLY A 110 6.16 -5.28 -9.17
C GLY A 110 7.15 -5.15 -8.03
N GLY A 111 8.41 -5.01 -8.38
CA GLY A 111 9.47 -4.70 -7.42
C GLY A 111 9.23 -3.33 -6.77
N ASP A 112 9.82 -3.11 -5.61
CA ASP A 112 9.66 -1.89 -4.82
C ASP A 112 8.21 -1.60 -4.41
N ILE A 113 7.40 -2.65 -4.34
CA ILE A 113 6.06 -2.65 -3.75
C ILE A 113 6.04 -3.64 -2.60
N VAL A 114 5.46 -3.22 -1.48
CA VAL A 114 5.12 -4.12 -0.38
C VAL A 114 3.62 -4.37 -0.42
N VAL A 115 3.24 -5.64 -0.36
CA VAL A 115 1.84 -6.09 -0.30
C VAL A 115 1.50 -6.46 1.13
N LEU A 116 0.42 -5.91 1.66
CA LEU A 116 -0.09 -6.22 3.00
C LEU A 116 -1.45 -6.88 2.87
N LYS A 117 -1.53 -8.12 3.33
CA LYS A 117 -2.78 -8.88 3.43
C LYS A 117 -3.34 -8.77 4.85
N HIS A 118 -4.66 -8.65 4.98
CA HIS A 118 -5.31 -8.40 6.25
C HIS A 118 -6.80 -8.80 6.16
N ASN A 119 -7.50 -8.73 7.30
CA ASN A 119 -8.93 -9.03 7.39
C ASN A 119 -9.79 -7.80 7.74
N GLU A 120 -9.22 -6.60 7.62
CA GLU A 120 -9.93 -5.34 7.87
C GLU A 120 -10.62 -4.81 6.62
N ASN A 121 -11.35 -3.70 6.75
CA ASN A 121 -11.92 -3.01 5.59
C ASN A 121 -10.79 -2.32 4.80
N PRO A 122 -10.57 -2.69 3.54
CA PRO A 122 -9.43 -2.16 2.76
C PRO A 122 -9.54 -0.66 2.49
N LYS A 123 -10.71 -0.14 2.21
CA LYS A 123 -10.89 1.30 1.96
C LYS A 123 -10.63 2.10 3.23
N TYR A 124 -11.11 1.63 4.38
CA TYR A 124 -10.82 2.27 5.66
C TYR A 124 -9.32 2.32 5.93
N LEU A 125 -8.63 1.17 5.79
CA LEU A 125 -7.18 1.12 6.00
C LEU A 125 -6.45 2.10 5.10
N SER A 126 -6.83 2.16 3.84
CA SER A 126 -6.18 3.06 2.88
C SER A 126 -6.41 4.53 3.21
N TYR A 127 -7.61 4.90 3.66
CA TYR A 127 -7.85 6.26 4.16
C TYR A 127 -7.03 6.57 5.40
N ALA A 128 -6.97 5.65 6.37
CA ALA A 128 -6.18 5.81 7.59
C ALA A 128 -4.69 6.01 7.27
N LEU A 129 -4.19 5.28 6.26
CA LEU A 129 -2.80 5.36 5.82
C LEU A 129 -2.48 6.62 5.00
N ALA A 130 -3.48 7.37 4.58
CA ALA A 130 -3.31 8.63 3.86
C ALA A 130 -3.37 9.86 4.79
N THR A 131 -3.59 9.69 6.08
CA THR A 131 -3.64 10.78 7.05
C THR A 131 -2.26 11.40 7.28
N LYS A 132 -2.24 12.61 7.81
CA LYS A 132 -0.98 13.29 8.18
C LYS A 132 -0.16 12.46 9.15
N GLU A 133 -0.80 11.86 10.16
CA GLU A 133 -0.11 11.05 11.16
C GLU A 133 0.52 9.79 10.54
N ALA A 134 -0.20 9.09 9.66
CA ALA A 134 0.36 7.95 8.96
C ALA A 134 1.53 8.37 8.05
N ARG A 135 1.38 9.48 7.33
CA ARG A 135 2.46 10.01 6.47
C ARG A 135 3.69 10.39 7.28
N ARG A 136 3.49 10.96 8.48
CA ARG A 136 4.59 11.26 9.40
C ARG A 136 5.35 9.99 9.79
N GLN A 137 4.64 8.92 10.10
CA GLN A 137 5.25 7.64 10.44
C GLN A 137 6.00 7.03 9.24
N LYS A 138 5.41 7.09 8.04
CA LYS A 138 6.03 6.59 6.81
C LYS A 138 7.35 7.30 6.50
N SER A 139 7.45 8.59 6.80
CA SER A 139 8.64 9.40 6.48
C SER A 139 9.61 9.53 7.65
N ALA A 140 9.27 9.03 8.84
CA ALA A 140 10.11 9.13 10.03
C ALA A 140 11.49 8.50 9.79
N GLY A 141 12.55 9.23 10.14
CA GLY A 141 13.93 8.78 9.99
C GLY A 141 14.44 8.77 8.55
N LYS A 142 13.65 9.22 7.59
CA LYS A 142 14.06 9.28 6.18
C LYS A 142 14.83 10.57 5.91
N VAL A 143 15.85 10.46 5.07
CA VAL A 143 16.70 11.58 4.68
C VAL A 143 16.53 11.82 3.19
N LYS A 144 16.44 13.09 2.80
CA LYS A 144 16.34 13.46 1.39
C LYS A 144 17.63 13.08 0.66
N SER A 145 17.48 12.24 -0.36
CA SER A 145 18.52 11.87 -1.30
C SER A 145 17.89 11.79 -2.69
N LYS A 146 18.66 11.37 -3.72
CA LYS A 146 18.08 11.16 -5.06
C LYS A 146 16.90 10.20 -5.03
N VAL A 147 16.97 9.18 -4.18
CA VAL A 147 15.96 8.14 -4.04
C VAL A 147 15.74 7.90 -2.55
N VAL A 148 14.48 7.82 -2.15
CA VAL A 148 14.07 7.50 -0.79
C VAL A 148 13.53 6.09 -0.77
N HIS A 149 13.90 5.30 0.24
CA HIS A 149 13.45 3.91 0.39
C HIS A 149 12.74 3.69 1.71
N SER A 150 11.76 2.81 1.70
CA SER A 150 11.17 2.23 2.90
C SER A 150 11.44 0.72 2.91
N SER A 151 10.85 -0.01 3.84
CA SER A 151 11.12 -1.44 4.02
C SER A 151 9.91 -2.15 4.61
N VAL A 152 9.90 -3.47 4.54
CA VAL A 152 8.85 -4.28 5.19
C VAL A 152 8.79 -3.99 6.70
N PRO A 153 9.91 -4.01 7.46
CA PRO A 153 9.83 -3.64 8.89
C PRO A 153 9.27 -2.26 9.16
N ALA A 154 9.64 -1.26 8.35
CA ALA A 154 9.14 0.10 8.51
C ALA A 154 7.62 0.18 8.27
N ILE A 155 7.12 -0.52 7.26
CA ILE A 155 5.68 -0.60 6.99
C ILE A 155 4.94 -1.28 8.14
N LYS A 156 5.47 -2.40 8.64
CA LYS A 156 4.84 -3.15 9.74
C LYS A 156 4.77 -2.35 11.04
N ALA A 157 5.66 -1.39 11.23
CA ALA A 157 5.71 -0.56 12.43
C ALA A 157 4.70 0.61 12.44
N ILE A 158 4.07 0.91 11.31
CA ILE A 158 3.07 1.98 11.22
C ILE A 158 1.86 1.64 12.10
N ARG A 159 1.43 2.60 12.94
CA ARG A 159 0.28 2.45 13.82
C ARG A 159 -0.89 3.22 13.26
N ILE A 160 -2.05 2.60 13.24
CA ILE A 160 -3.30 3.21 12.78
C ILE A 160 -4.42 2.91 13.78
N PRO A 161 -5.46 3.76 13.85
CA PRO A 161 -6.63 3.45 14.63
C PRO A 161 -7.46 2.37 13.92
N VAL A 162 -7.88 1.35 14.68
CA VAL A 162 -8.69 0.24 14.16
C VAL A 162 -9.98 0.16 14.97
N PRO A 163 -11.07 0.81 14.49
CA PRO A 163 -12.34 0.73 15.17
C PRO A 163 -12.93 -0.70 15.07
N PRO A 164 -13.78 -1.08 16.04
CA PRO A 164 -14.49 -2.36 15.94
C PRO A 164 -15.37 -2.38 14.70
N LEU A 165 -15.51 -3.54 14.10
CA LEU A 165 -16.39 -3.77 12.95
C LEU A 165 -17.87 -3.71 13.32
#